data_a8b40597f570e64d1a5346111d80e130
#
_entry.id   a8b40597f570e64d1a5346111d80e130
#
_cell.length_a   1.000
_cell.length_b   1.000
_cell.length_c   1.000
_cell.angle_alpha   90.00
_cell.angle_beta   90.00
_cell.angle_gamma   90.00
#
_symmetry.space_group_name_H-M   'P 1'
#
loop_
_entity.id
_entity.type
_entity.pdbx_description
1 polymer ?
#
loop_
_entity_poly.entity_id
_entity_poly.type
_entity_poly.pdbx_seq_one_letter_code
_entity_poly.pdbx_strand_id
1 'polypeptide(L)'
;MIRLKLIIEFSEFDVDIADVPQSVADDIRNIEKKFSKWVYDKDNKLSWDSENRVFCFRGDLFVFWLNRFVLSGNEKAELTESQPESYDRSLPKIRF
;
A
#
# COMPACT_ATOMS: atom_id res chain seq x y z
N MET A 1 -12.28 -6.36 16.12
CA MET A 1 -11.34 -6.39 14.98
C MET A 1 -9.96 -5.99 15.45
N ILE A 2 -8.95 -6.77 15.12
CA ILE A 2 -7.55 -6.43 15.45
C ILE A 2 -6.97 -5.60 14.32
N ARG A 3 -6.36 -4.49 14.67
CA ARG A 3 -5.71 -3.60 13.71
C ARG A 3 -4.24 -3.46 14.07
N LEU A 4 -3.42 -3.19 13.07
CA LEU A 4 -1.99 -2.99 13.27
C LEU A 4 -1.46 -2.00 12.23
N LYS A 5 -0.24 -1.53 12.46
CA LYS A 5 0.43 -0.65 11.51
C LYS A 5 1.23 -1.48 10.52
N LEU A 6 1.18 -1.08 9.26
CA LEU A 6 1.89 -1.74 8.15
C LEU A 6 2.84 -0.73 7.52
N ILE A 7 4.09 -1.14 7.34
CA ILE A 7 5.08 -0.35 6.61
C ILE A 7 4.90 -0.61 5.12
N ILE A 8 4.74 0.45 4.34
CA ILE A 8 4.63 0.37 2.88
C ILE A 8 5.90 0.96 2.28
N GLU A 9 6.76 0.09 1.72
CA GLU A 9 7.98 0.50 1.03
C GLU A 9 7.77 0.43 -0.48
N PHE A 10 7.85 1.55 -1.17
CA PHE A 10 7.75 1.58 -2.63
C PHE A 10 9.00 2.15 -3.30
N SER A 11 10.03 2.45 -2.52
CA SER A 11 11.40 2.62 -2.96
C SER A 11 12.31 2.55 -1.74
N GLU A 12 13.60 2.58 -1.97
CA GLU A 12 14.59 2.53 -0.89
C GLU A 12 14.41 3.67 0.12
N PHE A 13 13.92 4.82 -0.35
CA PHE A 13 13.80 6.03 0.47
C PHE A 13 12.35 6.44 0.72
N ASP A 14 11.38 5.79 0.09
CA ASP A 14 9.98 6.18 0.19
C ASP A 14 9.20 5.14 0.99
N VAL A 15 8.83 5.53 2.21
CA VAL A 15 8.09 4.69 3.14
C VAL A 15 6.89 5.47 3.64
N ASP A 16 5.73 4.82 3.64
CA ASP A 16 4.52 5.31 4.30
C ASP A 16 4.07 4.26 5.32
N ILE A 17 3.26 4.68 6.27
CA ILE A 17 2.69 3.78 7.28
C ILE A 17 1.18 3.89 7.24
N ALA A 18 0.52 2.74 7.24
CA ALA A 18 -0.93 2.66 7.25
C ALA A 18 -1.41 1.81 8.41
N ASP A 19 -2.60 2.14 8.91
CA ASP A 19 -3.33 1.33 9.87
C ASP A 19 -4.24 0.40 9.08
N VAL A 20 -4.09 -0.91 9.28
CA VAL A 20 -4.79 -1.93 8.48
C VAL A 20 -5.37 -3.01 9.38
N PRO A 21 -6.44 -3.72 8.93
CA PRO A 21 -6.88 -4.92 9.61
C PRO A 21 -5.78 -5.99 9.58
N GLN A 22 -5.73 -6.84 10.60
CA GLN A 22 -4.73 -7.90 10.68
C GLN A 22 -4.76 -8.84 9.48
N SER A 23 -5.91 -9.02 8.85
CA SER A 23 -6.03 -9.86 7.65
C SER A 23 -5.10 -9.44 6.52
N VAL A 24 -4.77 -8.16 6.43
CA VAL A 24 -3.81 -7.65 5.44
C VAL A 24 -2.40 -8.14 5.76
N ALA A 25 -1.99 -8.03 7.02
CA ALA A 25 -0.67 -8.50 7.47
C ALA A 25 -0.52 -10.01 7.34
N ASP A 26 -1.61 -10.75 7.51
CA ASP A 26 -1.61 -12.22 7.42
C ASP A 26 -1.46 -12.71 5.97
N ASP A 27 -1.65 -11.85 4.99
CA ASP A 27 -1.67 -12.23 3.57
C ASP A 27 -0.78 -11.32 2.71
N ILE A 28 0.32 -10.83 3.28
CA ILE A 28 1.19 -9.83 2.64
C ILE A 28 1.65 -10.26 1.24
N ARG A 29 2.13 -11.50 1.09
CA ARG A 29 2.67 -11.97 -0.20
C ARG A 29 1.64 -11.96 -1.31
N ASN A 30 0.43 -12.40 -0.99
CA ASN A 30 -0.66 -12.43 -1.97
C ASN A 30 -1.11 -11.01 -2.32
N ILE A 31 -1.19 -10.15 -1.32
CA ILE A 31 -1.56 -8.74 -1.50
C ILE A 31 -0.50 -8.01 -2.34
N GLU A 32 0.79 -8.24 -2.08
CA GLU A 32 1.86 -7.69 -2.91
C GLU A 32 1.70 -8.06 -4.38
N LYS A 33 1.45 -9.33 -4.65
CA LYS A 33 1.26 -9.81 -6.03
C LYS A 33 0.08 -9.15 -6.70
N LYS A 34 -1.05 -9.09 -6.02
CA LYS A 34 -2.28 -8.52 -6.58
C LYS A 34 -2.15 -7.03 -6.84
N PHE A 35 -1.58 -6.30 -5.89
CA PHE A 35 -1.39 -4.86 -6.06
C PHE A 35 -0.37 -4.57 -7.16
N SER A 36 0.75 -5.29 -7.20
CA SER A 36 1.78 -5.10 -8.23
C SER A 36 1.21 -5.31 -9.62
N LYS A 37 0.38 -6.34 -9.79
CA LYS A 37 -0.27 -6.61 -11.06
C LYS A 37 -1.19 -5.47 -11.49
N TRP A 38 -1.91 -4.88 -10.54
CA TRP A 38 -2.84 -3.80 -10.80
C TRP A 38 -2.12 -2.48 -11.05
N VAL A 39 -1.13 -2.14 -10.22
CA VAL A 39 -0.49 -0.82 -10.25
C VAL A 39 0.49 -0.69 -11.43
N TYR A 40 1.14 -1.78 -11.85
CA TYR A 40 2.11 -1.76 -12.94
C TYR A 40 1.47 -2.08 -14.30
N ASP A 41 0.20 -1.78 -14.45
CA ASP A 41 -0.53 -1.87 -15.71
C ASP A 41 -0.57 -0.48 -16.35
N LYS A 42 -0.05 -0.35 -17.56
CA LYS A 42 -0.01 0.93 -18.30
C LYS A 42 -1.39 1.45 -18.67
N ASP A 43 -2.41 0.62 -18.64
CA ASP A 43 -3.80 1.05 -18.83
C ASP A 43 -4.38 1.66 -17.55
N ASN A 44 -3.70 1.52 -16.42
CA ASN A 44 -4.12 2.07 -15.14
C ASN A 44 -3.70 3.53 -15.02
N LYS A 45 -4.61 4.45 -15.31
CA LYS A 45 -4.34 5.89 -15.30
C LYS A 45 -4.13 6.46 -13.90
N LEU A 46 -4.41 5.70 -12.85
CA LEU A 46 -4.14 6.11 -11.47
C LEU A 46 -2.66 5.98 -11.12
N SER A 47 -1.93 5.14 -11.81
CA SER A 47 -0.51 4.88 -11.53
C SER A 47 0.41 5.19 -12.72
N TRP A 48 -0.06 5.03 -13.95
CA TRP A 48 0.75 5.26 -15.14
C TRP A 48 0.65 6.70 -15.61
N ASP A 49 1.79 7.37 -15.66
CA ASP A 49 1.92 8.71 -16.25
C ASP A 49 2.40 8.56 -17.69
N SER A 50 1.48 8.69 -18.64
CA SER A 50 1.78 8.51 -20.07
C SER A 50 2.64 9.63 -20.65
N GLU A 51 2.60 10.82 -20.06
CA GLU A 51 3.39 11.97 -20.50
C GLU A 51 4.86 11.77 -20.18
N ASN A 52 5.17 11.37 -18.95
CA ASN A 52 6.54 11.14 -18.49
C ASN A 52 6.98 9.67 -18.66
N ARG A 53 6.04 8.77 -19.02
CA ARG A 53 6.29 7.35 -19.25
C ARG A 53 6.88 6.64 -18.04
N VAL A 54 6.32 6.93 -16.87
CA VAL A 54 6.72 6.32 -15.60
C VAL A 54 5.50 5.94 -14.79
N PHE A 55 5.68 4.96 -13.90
CA PHE A 55 4.69 4.69 -12.86
C PHE A 55 4.97 5.60 -11.69
N CYS A 56 3.92 6.28 -11.25
CA CYS A 56 4.00 7.23 -10.14
C CYS A 56 2.87 6.94 -9.15
N PHE A 57 3.22 6.47 -7.96
CA PHE A 57 2.24 6.18 -6.92
C PHE A 57 2.93 6.16 -5.55
N ARG A 58 2.11 6.32 -4.52
CA ARG A 58 2.55 6.28 -3.13
C ARG A 58 1.62 5.40 -2.30
N GLY A 59 1.86 5.37 -0.99
CA GLY A 59 1.08 4.54 -0.07
C GLY A 59 -0.42 4.86 -0.07
N ASP A 60 -0.81 6.09 -0.40
CA ASP A 60 -2.22 6.47 -0.51
C ASP A 60 -2.95 5.68 -1.61
N LEU A 61 -2.28 5.41 -2.73
CA LEU A 61 -2.88 4.59 -3.79
C LEU A 61 -3.04 3.13 -3.34
N PHE A 62 -2.08 2.61 -2.59
CA PHE A 62 -2.18 1.28 -2.01
C PHE A 62 -3.37 1.17 -1.05
N VAL A 63 -3.53 2.16 -0.16
CA VAL A 63 -4.66 2.20 0.77
C VAL A 63 -5.99 2.31 0.02
N PHE A 64 -6.05 3.14 -1.01
CA PHE A 64 -7.23 3.25 -1.88
C PHE A 64 -7.57 1.88 -2.48
N TRP A 65 -6.57 1.18 -3.03
CA TRP A 65 -6.76 -0.14 -3.65
C TRP A 65 -7.28 -1.17 -2.64
N LEU A 66 -6.68 -1.20 -1.44
CA LEU A 66 -7.15 -2.09 -0.38
C LEU A 66 -8.63 -1.86 -0.07
N ASN A 67 -9.01 -0.61 0.11
CA ASN A 67 -10.38 -0.24 0.48
C ASN A 67 -11.38 -0.49 -0.64
N ARG A 68 -10.93 -0.43 -1.88
CA ARG A 68 -11.80 -0.60 -3.05
C ARG A 68 -11.97 -2.05 -3.46
N PHE A 69 -10.91 -2.85 -3.40
CA PHE A 69 -10.89 -4.17 -4.01
C PHE A 69 -10.68 -5.34 -3.03
N VAL A 70 -10.16 -5.09 -1.84
CA VAL A 70 -9.80 -6.16 -0.90
C VAL A 70 -10.66 -6.14 0.35
N LEU A 71 -10.82 -4.97 0.96
CA LEU A 71 -11.52 -4.82 2.23
C LEU A 71 -12.99 -4.47 2.00
N SER A 72 -13.85 -4.86 2.95
CA SER A 72 -15.29 -4.63 2.85
C SER A 72 -15.86 -4.20 4.19
N GLY A 73 -17.06 -3.62 4.14
CA GLY A 73 -17.78 -3.21 5.34
C GLY A 73 -17.03 -2.14 6.13
N ASN A 74 -16.85 -2.40 7.41
CA ASN A 74 -16.17 -1.48 8.33
C ASN A 74 -14.66 -1.73 8.41
N GLU A 75 -14.16 -2.71 7.66
CA GLU A 75 -12.74 -3.05 7.65
C GLU A 75 -12.00 -2.20 6.63
N LYS A 76 -11.67 -0.97 6.99
CA LYS A 76 -10.96 -0.04 6.09
C LYS A 76 -9.54 0.19 6.57
N ALA A 77 -8.64 0.37 5.61
CA ALA A 77 -7.28 0.82 5.87
C ALA A 77 -7.22 2.34 5.89
N GLU A 78 -6.23 2.88 6.59
CA GLU A 78 -6.05 4.33 6.69
C GLU A 78 -4.55 4.64 6.67
N LEU A 79 -4.16 5.60 5.83
CA LEU A 79 -2.78 6.09 5.82
C LEU A 79 -2.57 6.97 7.06
N THR A 80 -1.60 6.60 7.90
CA THR A 80 -1.37 7.31 9.16
C THR A 80 -0.15 8.21 9.11
N GLU A 81 0.92 7.81 8.39
CA GLU A 81 2.14 8.60 8.30
C GLU A 81 2.70 8.50 6.88
N SER A 82 3.09 9.64 6.33
CA SER A 82 3.74 9.72 5.03
C SER A 82 5.19 10.15 5.23
N GLN A 83 6.13 9.34 4.77
CA GLN A 83 7.57 9.57 4.90
C GLN A 83 8.01 9.96 6.32
N PRO A 84 7.70 9.15 7.34
CA PRO A 84 8.09 9.47 8.71
C PRO A 84 9.63 9.47 8.86
N GLU A 85 10.14 10.37 9.70
CA GLU A 85 11.58 10.43 9.99
C GLU A 85 12.06 9.17 10.70
N SER A 86 11.22 8.59 11.55
CA SER A 86 11.52 7.35 12.25
C SER A 86 10.24 6.53 12.42
N TYR A 87 10.40 5.22 12.47
CA TYR A 87 9.27 4.30 12.66
C TYR A 87 9.78 2.98 13.22
N ASP A 88 8.86 2.19 13.78
CA ASP A 88 9.17 0.86 14.32
C ASP A 88 9.44 -0.13 13.18
N ARG A 89 10.68 -0.49 12.97
CA ARG A 89 11.11 -1.37 11.88
C ARG A 89 10.72 -2.84 12.10
N SER A 90 10.21 -3.18 13.27
CA SER A 90 9.71 -4.54 13.56
C SER A 90 8.29 -4.77 13.04
N LEU A 91 7.59 -3.73 12.61
CA LEU A 91 6.26 -3.84 12.04
C LEU A 91 6.27 -4.66 10.74
N PRO A 92 5.14 -5.31 10.40
CA PRO A 92 5.01 -5.96 9.11
C PRO A 92 5.28 -4.98 7.97
N LYS A 93 5.85 -5.49 6.88
CA LYS A 93 6.29 -4.66 5.76
C LYS A 93 5.81 -5.25 4.44
N ILE A 94 5.34 -4.37 3.56
CA ILE A 94 4.98 -4.72 2.20
C ILE A 94 5.82 -3.86 1.24
N ARG A 95 6.27 -4.45 0.13
CA ARG A 95 7.19 -3.79 -0.81
C ARG A 95 6.65 -3.83 -2.23
N PHE A 96 6.94 -2.75 -2.94
CA PHE A 96 6.57 -2.64 -4.35
C PHE A 96 7.71 -2.12 -5.20
#